data_2d6d5bef098f0fb8411192ee650b3003
#
_entry.id   2d6d5bef098f0fb8411192ee650b3003
#
_cell.length_a   1.000
_cell.length_b   1.000
_cell.length_c   1.000
_cell.angle_alpha   90.00
_cell.angle_beta   90.00
_cell.angle_gamma   90.00
#
_symmetry.space_group_name_H-M   'P 1'
#
loop_
_entity.id
_entity.type
_entity.pdbx_description
1 polymer ?
#
loop_
_entity_poly.entity_id
_entity_poly.type
_entity_poly.pdbx_seq_one_letter_code
_entity_poly.pdbx_strand_id
1 'polypeptide(L)'
;MTIAFAPPTSEPWTRNHNGWPMIPPPEGGKPEPYMRMSKIAKYLGDTFTLEQWGKRQVVLGMAERDDLVLLAKASTPEDKQRLNDIAKQASDAAKSNTKANIGTALHTFADRVDDGMDPAEVPEPYRADLIAYRDAIAAAGLEVVAKELSVVNDHLKAAGTFDRLFRMTTGARTGQVAVGDLKTGGDDKYPHGVTQQTAGYAHSHLYHEDKGGRYGYLPDLGVSTEVALMVHLPQGTGTCTVYELDIVKGWALISTAVAVKKAMGDKSLCTPYQPK
;
A
#
# COMPACT_ATOMS: atom_id res chain seq x y z
N MET A 1 -27.45 11.06 -7.53
CA MET A 1 -27.45 9.60 -7.30
C MET A 1 -26.39 9.31 -6.25
N THR A 2 -26.74 8.94 -5.04
CA THR A 2 -25.75 8.62 -4.00
C THR A 2 -25.21 7.23 -4.30
N ILE A 3 -23.98 7.15 -4.81
CA ILE A 3 -23.33 5.85 -4.97
C ILE A 3 -22.98 5.38 -3.55
N ALA A 4 -23.56 4.29 -3.13
CA ALA A 4 -23.19 3.65 -1.89
C ALA A 4 -21.82 2.98 -2.10
N PHE A 5 -20.78 3.54 -1.50
CA PHE A 5 -19.47 2.93 -1.42
C PHE A 5 -19.54 1.79 -0.40
N ALA A 6 -19.82 0.58 -0.85
CA ALA A 6 -19.75 -0.60 0.01
C ALA A 6 -18.42 -1.32 -0.24
N PRO A 7 -17.59 -1.53 0.80
CA PRO A 7 -16.37 -2.30 0.65
C PRO A 7 -16.70 -3.74 0.27
N PRO A 8 -15.88 -4.41 -0.55
CA PRO A 8 -16.05 -5.82 -0.83
C PRO A 8 -15.83 -6.65 0.45
N THR A 9 -16.61 -7.69 0.63
CA THR A 9 -16.45 -8.64 1.75
C THR A 9 -15.22 -9.54 1.59
N SER A 10 -14.63 -9.57 0.41
CA SER A 10 -13.42 -10.32 0.06
C SER A 10 -12.66 -9.57 -1.02
N GLU A 11 -11.40 -9.96 -1.26
CA GLU A 11 -10.61 -9.41 -2.36
C GLU A 11 -11.27 -9.73 -3.71
N PRO A 12 -11.59 -8.72 -4.55
CA PRO A 12 -12.46 -8.91 -5.73
C PRO A 12 -11.73 -9.47 -6.97
N TRP A 13 -10.56 -10.07 -6.80
CA TRP A 13 -9.75 -10.68 -7.86
C TRP A 13 -8.92 -11.84 -7.35
N THR A 14 -8.59 -12.76 -8.24
CA THR A 14 -7.57 -13.78 -7.99
C THR A 14 -6.17 -13.19 -8.16
N ARG A 15 -5.14 -13.87 -7.63
CA ARG A 15 -3.74 -13.46 -7.78
C ARG A 15 -2.93 -14.54 -8.51
N ASN A 16 -1.99 -14.10 -9.35
CA ASN A 16 -1.03 -15.03 -9.94
C ASN A 16 0.08 -15.41 -8.93
N HIS A 17 1.01 -16.28 -9.36
CA HIS A 17 2.14 -16.76 -8.53
C HIS A 17 3.07 -15.64 -8.03
N ASN A 18 3.06 -14.47 -8.66
CA ASN A 18 3.81 -13.28 -8.23
C ASN A 18 2.98 -12.37 -7.28
N GLY A 19 1.76 -12.80 -6.90
CA GLY A 19 0.85 -12.03 -6.07
C GLY A 19 0.20 -10.83 -6.78
N TRP A 20 0.17 -10.82 -8.11
CA TRP A 20 -0.45 -9.75 -8.89
C TRP A 20 -1.93 -10.02 -9.12
N PRO A 21 -2.82 -9.03 -8.95
CA PRO A 21 -4.22 -9.13 -9.32
C PRO A 21 -4.39 -9.56 -10.78
N MET A 22 -5.28 -10.53 -11.01
CA MET A 22 -5.66 -10.99 -12.34
C MET A 22 -6.98 -10.34 -12.71
N ILE A 23 -6.97 -9.44 -13.67
CA ILE A 23 -8.11 -8.57 -13.99
C ILE A 23 -8.40 -8.64 -15.48
N PRO A 24 -9.67 -8.88 -15.90
CA PRO A 24 -10.04 -8.80 -17.31
C PRO A 24 -9.75 -7.41 -17.88
N PRO A 25 -9.25 -7.28 -19.12
CA PRO A 25 -9.10 -5.99 -19.78
C PRO A 25 -10.46 -5.26 -19.93
N PRO A 26 -10.48 -3.92 -20.15
CA PRO A 26 -11.71 -3.16 -20.28
C PRO A 26 -12.63 -3.66 -21.41
N GLU A 27 -12.02 -4.12 -22.49
CA GLU A 27 -12.71 -4.70 -23.66
C GLU A 27 -13.19 -6.14 -23.45
N GLY A 28 -12.94 -6.70 -22.28
CA GLY A 28 -13.23 -8.09 -21.92
C GLY A 28 -12.13 -9.05 -22.37
N GLY A 29 -12.29 -10.33 -22.02
CA GLY A 29 -11.32 -11.36 -22.34
C GLY A 29 -10.75 -12.07 -21.11
N LYS A 30 -9.63 -12.79 -21.32
CA LYS A 30 -8.98 -13.52 -20.23
C LYS A 30 -8.32 -12.54 -19.25
N PRO A 31 -8.43 -12.78 -17.91
CA PRO A 31 -7.73 -11.97 -16.93
C PRO A 31 -6.22 -11.90 -17.20
N GLU A 32 -5.68 -10.70 -17.13
CA GLU A 32 -4.25 -10.42 -17.27
C GLU A 32 -3.68 -9.83 -15.96
N PRO A 33 -2.35 -9.94 -15.73
CA PRO A 33 -1.76 -9.47 -14.49
C PRO A 33 -1.69 -7.94 -14.46
N TYR A 34 -2.28 -7.36 -13.41
CA TYR A 34 -2.14 -5.96 -13.05
C TYR A 34 -1.14 -5.82 -11.89
N MET A 35 -0.26 -4.83 -11.95
CA MET A 35 0.67 -4.58 -10.87
C MET A 35 -0.08 -4.09 -9.62
N ARG A 36 0.47 -4.39 -8.44
CA ARG A 36 -0.03 -3.74 -7.23
C ARG A 36 0.36 -2.27 -7.24
N MET A 37 -0.59 -1.37 -6.99
CA MET A 37 -0.37 0.09 -6.98
C MET A 37 0.81 0.47 -6.05
N SER A 38 0.84 -0.10 -4.84
CA SER A 38 1.92 0.11 -3.87
C SER A 38 3.28 -0.40 -4.34
N LYS A 39 3.34 -1.33 -5.31
CA LYS A 39 4.61 -1.80 -5.88
C LYS A 39 5.15 -0.85 -6.92
N ILE A 40 4.29 -0.24 -7.76
CA ILE A 40 4.71 0.77 -8.74
C ILE A 40 5.34 1.96 -8.02
N ALA A 41 4.71 2.45 -6.96
CA ALA A 41 5.22 3.56 -6.16
C ALA A 41 6.65 3.32 -5.59
N LYS A 42 7.09 2.07 -5.52
CA LYS A 42 8.44 1.71 -5.05
C LYS A 42 9.51 1.70 -6.14
N TYR A 43 9.16 1.76 -7.43
CA TYR A 43 10.16 1.69 -8.50
C TYR A 43 11.11 2.89 -8.55
N LEU A 44 10.67 4.05 -8.06
CA LEU A 44 11.51 5.25 -7.95
C LEU A 44 12.10 5.44 -6.54
N GLY A 45 11.83 4.50 -5.62
CA GLY A 45 12.31 4.57 -4.24
C GLY A 45 13.73 4.04 -4.11
N ASP A 46 14.53 4.69 -3.26
CA ASP A 46 15.80 4.13 -2.79
C ASP A 46 15.52 3.04 -1.75
N THR A 47 15.95 1.81 -2.04
CA THR A 47 15.79 0.64 -1.17
C THR A 47 17.01 0.36 -0.31
N PHE A 48 18.11 1.11 -0.46
CA PHE A 48 19.39 0.81 0.20
C PHE A 48 19.25 0.63 1.72
N THR A 49 18.62 1.61 2.39
CA THR A 49 18.45 1.57 3.84
C THR A 49 17.64 0.35 4.30
N LEU A 50 16.57 0.01 3.56
CA LEU A 50 15.72 -1.14 3.85
C LEU A 50 16.47 -2.46 3.61
N GLU A 51 17.26 -2.55 2.55
CA GLU A 51 18.10 -3.72 2.27
C GLU A 51 19.15 -3.93 3.35
N GLN A 52 19.84 -2.87 3.78
CA GLN A 52 20.81 -2.95 4.88
C GLN A 52 20.15 -3.35 6.20
N TRP A 53 18.96 -2.84 6.48
CA TRP A 53 18.17 -3.26 7.63
C TRP A 53 17.80 -4.74 7.54
N GLY A 54 17.30 -5.21 6.41
CA GLY A 54 16.95 -6.61 6.18
C GLY A 54 18.14 -7.56 6.39
N LYS A 55 19.34 -7.21 5.86
CA LYS A 55 20.57 -7.98 6.08
C LYS A 55 20.90 -8.11 7.57
N ARG A 56 20.78 -7.01 8.34
CA ARG A 56 21.00 -7.03 9.79
C ARG A 56 20.00 -7.93 10.52
N GLN A 57 18.72 -7.95 10.10
CA GLN A 57 17.72 -8.85 10.72
C GLN A 57 18.07 -10.33 10.49
N VAL A 58 18.53 -10.69 9.29
CA VAL A 58 18.98 -12.07 9.01
C VAL A 58 20.14 -12.45 9.94
N VAL A 59 21.14 -11.57 10.09
CA VAL A 59 22.30 -11.85 10.97
C VAL A 59 21.87 -12.03 12.42
N LEU A 60 21.00 -11.16 12.94
CA LEU A 60 20.48 -11.24 14.31
C LEU A 60 19.69 -12.54 14.54
N GLY A 61 18.80 -12.88 13.60
CA GLY A 61 18.02 -14.11 13.74
C GLY A 61 18.83 -15.39 13.57
N MET A 62 19.88 -15.38 12.75
CA MET A 62 20.82 -16.51 12.68
C MET A 62 21.58 -16.71 14.01
N ALA A 63 21.88 -15.64 14.74
CA ALA A 63 22.50 -15.71 16.04
C ALA A 63 21.61 -16.33 17.14
N GLU A 64 20.29 -16.29 16.95
CA GLU A 64 19.28 -16.85 17.86
C GLU A 64 18.86 -18.28 17.49
N ARG A 65 19.31 -18.83 16.32
CA ARG A 65 18.79 -20.04 15.71
C ARG A 65 19.93 -20.95 15.19
N ASP A 66 20.53 -21.73 16.09
CA ASP A 66 21.61 -22.69 15.76
C ASP A 66 21.18 -23.71 14.70
N ASP A 67 19.92 -24.10 14.67
CA ASP A 67 19.36 -25.00 13.66
C ASP A 67 19.46 -24.41 12.26
N LEU A 68 19.19 -23.10 12.10
CA LEU A 68 19.33 -22.41 10.81
C LEU A 68 20.79 -22.28 10.38
N VAL A 69 21.70 -22.08 11.34
CA VAL A 69 23.15 -22.08 11.07
C VAL A 69 23.60 -23.46 10.56
N LEU A 70 23.09 -24.53 11.15
CA LEU A 70 23.42 -25.91 10.72
C LEU A 70 22.84 -26.16 9.30
N LEU A 71 21.60 -25.77 9.05
CA LEU A 71 20.97 -25.86 7.72
C LEU A 71 21.75 -25.09 6.65
N ALA A 72 22.22 -23.88 6.98
CA ALA A 72 23.03 -23.06 6.07
C ALA A 72 24.37 -23.72 5.74
N LYS A 73 25.04 -24.30 6.75
CA LYS A 73 26.30 -25.06 6.55
C LYS A 73 26.11 -26.33 5.68
N ALA A 74 24.92 -26.92 5.71
CA ALA A 74 24.57 -28.09 4.90
C ALA A 74 24.04 -27.72 3.50
N SER A 75 24.00 -26.44 3.16
CA SER A 75 23.54 -25.92 1.85
C SER A 75 24.71 -25.49 0.99
N THR A 76 24.49 -25.51 -0.33
CA THR A 76 25.42 -24.99 -1.33
C THR A 76 24.88 -23.69 -1.95
N PRO A 77 25.68 -22.89 -2.66
CA PRO A 77 25.20 -21.69 -3.35
C PRO A 77 24.09 -21.94 -4.38
N GLU A 78 23.96 -23.16 -4.88
CA GLU A 78 22.96 -23.60 -5.85
C GLU A 78 21.60 -23.83 -5.20
N ASP A 79 21.54 -24.08 -3.88
CA ASP A 79 20.32 -24.32 -3.10
C ASP A 79 19.55 -23.02 -2.82
N LYS A 80 19.34 -22.20 -3.85
CA LYS A 80 18.79 -20.83 -3.74
C LYS A 80 17.50 -20.75 -2.94
N GLN A 81 16.54 -21.66 -3.22
CA GLN A 81 15.26 -21.65 -2.52
C GLN A 81 15.44 -21.93 -1.02
N ARG A 82 16.23 -22.95 -0.68
CA ARG A 82 16.52 -23.33 0.70
C ARG A 82 17.21 -22.19 1.46
N LEU A 83 18.19 -21.53 0.84
CA LEU A 83 18.90 -20.40 1.43
C LEU A 83 17.95 -19.20 1.65
N ASN A 84 17.03 -18.92 0.71
CA ASN A 84 16.00 -17.90 0.86
C ASN A 84 15.05 -18.22 2.03
N ASP A 85 14.65 -19.50 2.20
CA ASP A 85 13.78 -19.93 3.29
C ASP A 85 14.48 -19.83 4.65
N ILE A 86 15.76 -20.17 4.72
CA ILE A 86 16.60 -19.97 5.91
C ILE A 86 16.70 -18.49 6.27
N ALA A 87 17.02 -17.62 5.30
CA ALA A 87 17.12 -16.19 5.52
C ALA A 87 15.78 -15.57 5.99
N LYS A 88 14.65 -16.04 5.44
CA LYS A 88 13.32 -15.63 5.88
C LYS A 88 13.06 -16.05 7.32
N GLN A 89 13.30 -17.33 7.69
CA GLN A 89 13.10 -17.81 9.05
C GLN A 89 13.98 -17.09 10.06
N ALA A 90 15.23 -16.78 9.71
CA ALA A 90 16.11 -15.97 10.54
C ALA A 90 15.56 -14.55 10.74
N SER A 91 15.14 -13.90 9.65
CA SER A 91 14.52 -12.57 9.72
C SER A 91 13.26 -12.57 10.61
N ASP A 92 12.44 -13.61 10.53
CA ASP A 92 11.25 -13.78 11.36
C ASP A 92 11.62 -14.01 12.85
N ALA A 93 12.67 -14.78 13.14
CA ALA A 93 13.20 -14.99 14.49
C ALA A 93 13.66 -13.66 15.13
N ALA A 94 14.31 -12.79 14.36
CA ALA A 94 14.66 -11.42 14.79
C ALA A 94 13.44 -10.49 14.96
N LYS A 95 12.21 -11.02 14.89
CA LYS A 95 10.95 -10.26 15.02
C LYS A 95 10.81 -9.12 14.00
N SER A 96 11.41 -9.28 12.81
CA SER A 96 11.37 -8.28 11.74
C SER A 96 9.94 -7.95 11.30
N ASN A 97 9.02 -8.92 11.37
CA ASN A 97 7.62 -8.75 11.00
C ASN A 97 6.73 -8.19 12.11
N THR A 98 7.23 -8.04 13.35
CA THR A 98 6.41 -7.57 14.49
C THR A 98 5.79 -6.20 14.20
N LYS A 99 6.59 -5.26 13.69
CA LYS A 99 6.09 -3.91 13.35
C LYS A 99 5.02 -3.94 12.23
N ALA A 100 5.19 -4.80 11.24
CA ALA A 100 4.20 -4.94 10.16
C ALA A 100 2.89 -5.54 10.69
N ASN A 101 2.97 -6.55 11.56
CA ASN A 101 1.79 -7.16 12.19
C ASN A 101 1.05 -6.18 13.10
N ILE A 102 1.78 -5.38 13.88
CA ILE A 102 1.19 -4.30 14.70
C ILE A 102 0.54 -3.27 13.78
N GLY A 103 1.20 -2.87 12.69
CA GLY A 103 0.63 -1.97 11.70
C GLY A 103 -0.72 -2.46 11.18
N THR A 104 -0.79 -3.73 10.77
CA THR A 104 -2.05 -4.35 10.31
C THR A 104 -3.12 -4.33 11.40
N ALA A 105 -2.76 -4.62 12.66
CA ALA A 105 -3.71 -4.55 13.77
C ALA A 105 -4.22 -3.12 14.00
N LEU A 106 -3.35 -2.11 13.92
CA LEU A 106 -3.74 -0.70 14.04
C LEU A 106 -4.69 -0.26 12.93
N HIS A 107 -4.49 -0.69 11.68
CA HIS A 107 -5.46 -0.46 10.60
C HIS A 107 -6.83 -1.07 10.96
N THR A 108 -6.86 -2.32 11.42
CA THR A 108 -8.11 -2.98 11.82
C THR A 108 -8.81 -2.26 12.97
N PHE A 109 -8.06 -1.78 13.97
CA PHE A 109 -8.64 -1.00 15.07
C PHE A 109 -9.12 0.38 14.60
N ALA A 110 -8.37 1.06 13.74
CA ALA A 110 -8.79 2.33 13.17
C ALA A 110 -10.11 2.18 12.37
N ASP A 111 -10.27 1.08 11.61
CA ASP A 111 -11.51 0.77 10.90
C ASP A 111 -12.70 0.59 11.85
N ARG A 112 -12.48 -0.05 13.01
CA ARG A 112 -13.51 -0.21 14.05
C ARG A 112 -13.84 1.11 14.74
N VAL A 113 -12.84 1.97 14.98
CA VAL A 113 -13.06 3.32 15.53
C VAL A 113 -13.87 4.16 14.55
N ASP A 114 -13.60 4.05 13.24
CA ASP A 114 -14.41 4.70 12.20
C ASP A 114 -15.87 4.18 12.18
N ASP A 115 -16.10 2.93 12.60
CA ASP A 115 -17.43 2.31 12.77
C ASP A 115 -18.07 2.64 14.13
N GLY A 116 -17.43 3.44 14.97
CA GLY A 116 -17.98 3.90 16.26
C GLY A 116 -17.50 3.12 17.49
N MET A 117 -16.47 2.25 17.37
CA MET A 117 -15.86 1.63 18.54
C MET A 117 -15.16 2.70 19.40
N ASP A 118 -15.34 2.62 20.70
CA ASP A 118 -14.57 3.47 21.61
C ASP A 118 -13.08 3.07 21.60
N PRO A 119 -12.15 3.99 21.28
CA PRO A 119 -10.71 3.71 21.35
C PRO A 119 -10.24 3.21 22.73
N ALA A 120 -10.99 3.48 23.80
CA ALA A 120 -10.70 2.97 25.16
C ALA A 120 -10.74 1.42 25.22
N GLU A 121 -11.42 0.75 24.30
CA GLU A 121 -11.47 -0.71 24.19
C GLU A 121 -10.21 -1.33 23.60
N VAL A 122 -9.32 -0.52 22.99
CA VAL A 122 -8.08 -1.00 22.38
C VAL A 122 -7.10 -1.43 23.48
N PRO A 123 -6.45 -2.60 23.34
CA PRO A 123 -5.45 -3.06 24.31
C PRO A 123 -4.24 -2.13 24.40
N GLU A 124 -3.65 -2.04 25.60
CA GLU A 124 -2.35 -1.41 25.79
C GLU A 124 -1.25 -2.20 25.03
N PRO A 125 -0.21 -1.54 24.50
CA PRO A 125 0.11 -0.09 24.65
C PRO A 125 -0.52 0.81 23.55
N TYR A 126 -1.39 0.29 22.69
CA TYR A 126 -1.84 0.98 21.46
C TYR A 126 -3.13 1.80 21.62
N ARG A 127 -3.70 1.83 22.81
CA ARG A 127 -4.91 2.64 23.09
C ARG A 127 -4.69 4.12 22.82
N ALA A 128 -3.54 4.67 23.27
CA ALA A 128 -3.19 6.06 23.05
C ALA A 128 -3.09 6.41 21.55
N ASP A 129 -2.60 5.48 20.73
CA ASP A 129 -2.51 5.67 19.27
C ASP A 129 -3.91 5.86 18.66
N LEU A 130 -4.90 5.03 19.05
CA LEU A 130 -6.25 5.11 18.47
C LEU A 130 -7.05 6.31 19.01
N ILE A 131 -6.78 6.74 20.23
CA ILE A 131 -7.32 8.01 20.75
C ILE A 131 -6.77 9.18 19.90
N ALA A 132 -5.45 9.20 19.67
CA ALA A 132 -4.81 10.23 18.85
C ALA A 132 -5.32 10.20 17.40
N TYR A 133 -5.57 9.00 16.83
CA TYR A 133 -6.18 8.85 15.52
C TYR A 133 -7.56 9.51 15.45
N ARG A 134 -8.49 9.12 16.34
CA ARG A 134 -9.84 9.71 16.41
C ARG A 134 -9.80 11.22 16.53
N ASP A 135 -8.98 11.71 17.44
CA ASP A 135 -8.89 13.14 17.74
C ASP A 135 -8.29 13.93 16.57
N ALA A 136 -7.30 13.38 15.86
CA ALA A 136 -6.71 13.98 14.68
C ALA A 136 -7.71 14.05 13.49
N ILE A 137 -8.48 12.98 13.25
CA ILE A 137 -9.53 12.96 12.23
C ILE A 137 -10.59 14.01 12.53
N ALA A 138 -11.05 14.10 13.79
CA ALA A 138 -12.03 15.08 14.22
C ALA A 138 -11.49 16.52 14.11
N ALA A 139 -10.27 16.77 14.58
CA ALA A 139 -9.63 18.09 14.52
C ALA A 139 -9.38 18.57 13.08
N ALA A 140 -9.08 17.63 12.16
CA ALA A 140 -8.93 17.93 10.74
C ALA A 140 -10.27 18.14 10.00
N GLY A 141 -11.40 17.96 10.70
CA GLY A 141 -12.74 18.08 10.09
C GLY A 141 -12.96 17.06 8.98
N LEU A 142 -12.62 15.81 9.22
CA LEU A 142 -12.75 14.72 8.26
C LEU A 142 -13.87 13.78 8.64
N GLU A 143 -14.65 13.39 7.65
CA GLU A 143 -15.66 12.32 7.72
C GLU A 143 -15.21 11.14 6.87
N VAL A 144 -15.15 9.94 7.43
CA VAL A 144 -14.89 8.72 6.66
C VAL A 144 -16.17 8.32 5.92
N VAL A 145 -16.17 8.42 4.59
CA VAL A 145 -17.34 8.10 3.76
C VAL A 145 -17.30 6.70 3.16
N ALA A 146 -16.12 6.10 3.10
CA ALA A 146 -15.93 4.70 2.70
C ALA A 146 -14.55 4.19 3.14
N LYS A 147 -14.42 2.84 3.22
CA LYS A 147 -13.19 2.15 3.61
C LYS A 147 -12.90 0.99 2.67
N GLU A 148 -11.62 0.60 2.57
CA GLU A 148 -11.16 -0.63 1.90
C GLU A 148 -11.76 -0.81 0.49
N LEU A 149 -11.76 0.28 -0.31
CA LEU A 149 -12.30 0.22 -1.67
C LEU A 149 -11.27 -0.29 -2.66
N SER A 150 -11.66 -1.35 -3.38
CA SER A 150 -10.84 -1.92 -4.45
C SER A 150 -10.98 -1.14 -5.74
N VAL A 151 -9.85 -0.86 -6.38
CA VAL A 151 -9.78 -0.05 -7.60
C VAL A 151 -8.83 -0.61 -8.64
N VAL A 152 -9.10 -0.28 -9.89
CA VAL A 152 -8.32 -0.65 -11.06
C VAL A 152 -8.00 0.59 -11.88
N ASN A 153 -6.74 0.74 -12.24
CA ASN A 153 -6.24 1.77 -13.15
C ASN A 153 -5.69 1.10 -14.41
N ASP A 154 -6.43 1.21 -15.51
CA ASP A 154 -6.06 0.55 -16.77
C ASP A 154 -4.89 1.24 -17.47
N HIS A 155 -4.76 2.57 -17.31
CA HIS A 155 -3.64 3.32 -17.87
C HIS A 155 -2.30 2.89 -17.26
N LEU A 156 -2.27 2.66 -15.95
CA LEU A 156 -1.08 2.20 -15.24
C LEU A 156 -0.93 0.67 -15.27
N LYS A 157 -1.93 -0.07 -15.74
CA LYS A 157 -2.06 -1.54 -15.56
C LYS A 157 -1.84 -1.92 -14.10
N ALA A 158 -2.55 -1.26 -13.20
CA ALA A 158 -2.40 -1.37 -11.77
C ALA A 158 -3.72 -1.53 -11.05
N ALA A 159 -3.69 -2.22 -9.90
CA ALA A 159 -4.84 -2.40 -9.04
C ALA A 159 -4.42 -2.39 -7.56
N GLY A 160 -5.38 -2.17 -6.70
CA GLY A 160 -5.18 -2.21 -5.27
C GLY A 160 -6.44 -1.83 -4.50
N THR A 161 -6.31 -1.85 -3.19
CA THR A 161 -7.34 -1.39 -2.25
C THR A 161 -6.76 -0.21 -1.50
N PHE A 162 -7.51 0.87 -1.38
CA PHE A 162 -7.11 2.02 -0.59
C PHE A 162 -7.88 2.05 0.72
N ASP A 163 -7.25 2.58 1.77
CA ASP A 163 -7.74 2.45 3.14
C ASP A 163 -9.04 3.22 3.37
N ARG A 164 -9.10 4.49 2.93
CA ARG A 164 -10.23 5.39 3.26
C ARG A 164 -10.56 6.35 2.13
N LEU A 165 -11.81 6.75 2.11
CA LEU A 165 -12.30 7.90 1.37
C LEU A 165 -12.82 8.91 2.39
N PHE A 166 -12.22 10.09 2.43
CA PHE A 166 -12.58 11.15 3.36
C PHE A 166 -13.38 12.24 2.66
N ARG A 167 -14.40 12.78 3.36
CA ARG A 167 -15.01 14.05 3.04
C ARG A 167 -14.48 15.12 3.98
N MET A 168 -14.02 16.24 3.45
CA MET A 168 -13.62 17.40 4.22
C MET A 168 -14.86 18.18 4.64
N THR A 169 -15.07 18.36 5.96
CA THR A 169 -16.28 19.01 6.50
C THR A 169 -16.05 20.46 6.93
N THR A 170 -14.78 20.89 6.95
CA THR A 170 -14.37 22.24 7.39
C THR A 170 -13.30 22.81 6.47
N GLY A 171 -13.07 24.13 6.56
CA GLY A 171 -12.02 24.83 5.82
C GLY A 171 -12.33 25.12 4.37
N ALA A 172 -11.32 25.54 3.61
CA ALA A 172 -11.46 25.96 2.22
C ALA A 172 -11.87 24.84 1.25
N ARG A 173 -11.71 23.59 1.66
CA ARG A 173 -12.04 22.40 0.86
C ARG A 173 -13.32 21.70 1.33
N THR A 174 -14.17 22.37 2.09
CA THR A 174 -15.44 21.81 2.58
C THR A 174 -16.25 21.20 1.46
N GLY A 175 -16.70 19.95 1.66
CA GLY A 175 -17.45 19.15 0.68
C GLY A 175 -16.60 18.34 -0.29
N GLN A 176 -15.30 18.64 -0.40
CA GLN A 176 -14.40 17.86 -1.25
C GLN A 176 -14.19 16.45 -0.68
N VAL A 177 -14.12 15.46 -1.58
CA VAL A 177 -13.84 14.07 -1.25
C VAL A 177 -12.45 13.70 -1.73
N ALA A 178 -11.66 13.02 -0.91
CA ALA A 178 -10.29 12.66 -1.24
C ALA A 178 -9.94 11.24 -0.77
N VAL A 179 -9.05 10.57 -1.51
CA VAL A 179 -8.45 9.30 -1.10
C VAL A 179 -7.58 9.54 0.14
N GLY A 180 -7.68 8.64 1.11
CA GLY A 180 -6.85 8.62 2.31
C GLY A 180 -6.10 7.31 2.47
N ASP A 181 -4.91 7.42 3.05
CA ASP A 181 -4.03 6.30 3.33
C ASP A 181 -3.49 6.42 4.75
N LEU A 182 -3.65 5.36 5.57
CA LEU A 182 -3.16 5.28 6.94
C LEU A 182 -1.75 4.69 6.95
N LYS A 183 -0.80 5.38 7.55
CA LYS A 183 0.57 4.93 7.74
C LYS A 183 0.91 4.80 9.21
N THR A 184 1.18 3.56 9.65
CA THR A 184 1.46 3.23 11.06
C THR A 184 2.94 3.05 11.35
N GLY A 185 3.79 3.12 10.35
CA GLY A 185 5.24 2.98 10.50
C GLY A 185 5.98 3.94 9.61
N GLY A 186 7.29 3.98 9.79
CA GLY A 186 8.16 4.75 8.93
C GLY A 186 8.32 6.21 9.33
N ASP A 187 9.00 6.92 8.45
CA ASP A 187 9.30 8.34 8.54
C ASP A 187 8.38 9.08 7.55
N ASP A 188 7.71 10.12 8.01
CA ASP A 188 6.86 10.99 7.21
C ASP A 188 7.66 11.96 6.30
N LYS A 189 8.99 12.00 6.47
CA LYS A 189 9.89 12.89 5.72
C LYS A 189 9.91 12.63 4.20
N TYR A 190 9.59 11.42 3.78
CA TYR A 190 9.68 11.03 2.37
C TYR A 190 8.34 10.49 1.84
N PRO A 191 7.33 11.34 1.66
CA PRO A 191 5.96 10.93 1.32
C PRO A 191 5.80 10.51 -0.15
N HIS A 192 6.86 10.54 -0.99
CA HIS A 192 6.77 10.27 -2.43
C HIS A 192 6.07 8.94 -2.75
N GLY A 193 6.28 7.89 -1.97
CA GLY A 193 5.66 6.59 -2.20
C GLY A 193 4.15 6.61 -1.97
N VAL A 194 3.70 7.20 -0.85
CA VAL A 194 2.27 7.31 -0.54
C VAL A 194 1.58 8.30 -1.50
N THR A 195 2.25 9.40 -1.86
CA THR A 195 1.71 10.38 -2.82
C THR A 195 1.49 9.75 -4.19
N GLN A 196 2.43 8.93 -4.69
CA GLN A 196 2.27 8.17 -5.92
C GLN A 196 1.11 7.16 -5.83
N GLN A 197 1.05 6.42 -4.72
CA GLN A 197 0.05 5.40 -4.49
C GLN A 197 -1.36 5.99 -4.46
N THR A 198 -1.57 7.06 -3.71
CA THR A 198 -2.88 7.75 -3.61
C THR A 198 -3.26 8.44 -4.89
N ALA A 199 -2.32 9.00 -5.65
CA ALA A 199 -2.56 9.53 -6.99
C ALA A 199 -3.06 8.44 -7.94
N GLY A 200 -2.41 7.28 -7.94
CA GLY A 200 -2.85 6.13 -8.73
C GLY A 200 -4.27 5.69 -8.37
N TYR A 201 -4.60 5.67 -7.09
CA TYR A 201 -5.95 5.33 -6.62
C TYR A 201 -6.98 6.37 -7.04
N ALA A 202 -6.71 7.66 -6.85
CA ALA A 202 -7.64 8.73 -7.18
C ALA A 202 -8.02 8.78 -8.67
N HIS A 203 -7.15 8.30 -9.57
CA HIS A 203 -7.37 8.22 -11.01
C HIS A 203 -7.84 6.83 -11.47
N SER A 204 -8.53 6.07 -10.62
CA SER A 204 -8.93 4.69 -10.88
C SER A 204 -10.45 4.54 -10.99
N HIS A 205 -10.87 3.40 -11.54
CA HIS A 205 -12.24 2.92 -11.44
C HIS A 205 -12.39 2.06 -10.18
N LEU A 206 -13.52 2.17 -9.51
CA LEU A 206 -13.97 1.17 -8.53
C LEU A 206 -14.10 -0.19 -9.23
N TYR A 207 -13.73 -1.25 -8.50
CA TYR A 207 -13.79 -2.61 -9.04
C TYR A 207 -14.47 -3.57 -8.08
N HIS A 208 -15.47 -4.31 -8.60
CA HIS A 208 -16.15 -5.37 -7.89
C HIS A 208 -16.72 -6.39 -8.87
N GLU A 209 -16.48 -7.69 -8.65
CA GLU A 209 -16.97 -8.73 -9.56
C GLU A 209 -18.50 -8.74 -9.67
N ASP A 210 -19.23 -8.59 -8.54
CA ASP A 210 -20.69 -8.53 -8.52
C ASP A 210 -21.28 -7.32 -9.26
N LYS A 211 -20.46 -6.32 -9.54
CA LYS A 211 -20.82 -5.14 -10.35
C LYS A 211 -20.41 -5.29 -11.82
N GLY A 212 -19.97 -6.47 -12.24
CA GLY A 212 -19.49 -6.71 -13.58
C GLY A 212 -18.06 -6.20 -13.83
N GLY A 213 -17.29 -6.00 -12.76
CA GLY A 213 -15.90 -5.55 -12.82
C GLY A 213 -15.74 -4.06 -12.49
N ARG A 214 -15.33 -3.23 -13.46
CA ARG A 214 -15.16 -1.78 -13.28
C ARG A 214 -16.51 -1.08 -13.22
N TYR A 215 -16.69 -0.25 -12.19
CA TYR A 215 -17.86 0.62 -12.09
C TYR A 215 -17.45 1.94 -11.47
N GLY A 216 -17.97 3.06 -11.94
CA GLY A 216 -17.71 4.38 -11.36
C GLY A 216 -16.24 4.81 -11.39
N TYR A 217 -15.89 5.71 -12.29
CA TYR A 217 -14.59 6.36 -12.31
C TYR A 217 -14.52 7.37 -11.16
N LEU A 218 -13.55 7.26 -10.26
CA LEU A 218 -13.51 8.07 -9.03
C LEU A 218 -13.57 9.58 -9.26
N PRO A 219 -12.89 10.17 -10.27
CA PRO A 219 -13.05 11.59 -10.57
C PRO A 219 -14.47 11.98 -10.97
N ASP A 220 -15.18 11.14 -11.74
CA ASP A 220 -16.57 11.38 -12.13
C ASP A 220 -17.53 11.29 -10.92
N LEU A 221 -17.10 10.63 -9.85
CA LEU A 221 -17.80 10.55 -8.57
C LEU A 221 -17.46 11.69 -7.61
N GLY A 222 -16.68 12.68 -8.07
CA GLY A 222 -16.29 13.85 -7.30
C GLY A 222 -15.10 13.64 -6.36
N VAL A 223 -14.35 12.55 -6.53
CA VAL A 223 -13.10 12.35 -5.79
C VAL A 223 -12.01 13.24 -6.38
N SER A 224 -11.31 13.94 -5.50
CA SER A 224 -10.25 14.89 -5.89
C SER A 224 -9.09 14.18 -6.61
N THR A 225 -8.63 14.81 -7.69
CA THR A 225 -7.41 14.46 -8.42
C THR A 225 -6.25 15.42 -8.12
N GLU A 226 -6.47 16.37 -7.21
CA GLU A 226 -5.46 17.36 -6.82
C GLU A 226 -4.84 17.01 -5.47
N VAL A 227 -5.66 16.56 -4.52
CA VAL A 227 -5.26 16.28 -3.16
C VAL A 227 -5.69 14.88 -2.73
N ALA A 228 -4.85 14.26 -1.91
CA ALA A 228 -5.17 13.10 -1.09
C ALA A 228 -4.69 13.36 0.35
N LEU A 229 -5.03 12.48 1.27
CA LEU A 229 -4.66 12.60 2.66
C LEU A 229 -3.79 11.42 3.11
N MET A 230 -2.73 11.71 3.87
CA MET A 230 -1.99 10.71 4.61
C MET A 230 -2.27 10.90 6.10
N VAL A 231 -2.76 9.86 6.75
CA VAL A 231 -2.93 9.82 8.20
C VAL A 231 -1.73 9.07 8.77
N HIS A 232 -0.80 9.78 9.39
CA HIS A 232 0.40 9.21 9.97
C HIS A 232 0.20 8.95 11.45
N LEU A 233 0.17 7.66 11.81
CA LEU A 233 -0.08 7.12 13.14
C LEU A 233 1.12 6.25 13.56
N PRO A 234 2.23 6.83 14.01
CA PRO A 234 3.42 6.05 14.40
C PRO A 234 3.12 5.14 15.59
N GLN A 235 3.43 3.85 15.46
CA GLN A 235 3.12 2.82 16.45
C GLN A 235 3.69 3.13 17.84
N GLY A 236 2.84 3.12 18.87
CA GLY A 236 3.22 3.25 20.28
C GLY A 236 3.65 4.65 20.69
N THR A 237 3.34 5.69 19.91
CA THR A 237 3.72 7.08 20.20
C THR A 237 2.59 7.89 20.81
N GLY A 238 1.34 7.46 20.68
CA GLY A 238 0.17 8.23 21.09
C GLY A 238 0.01 9.54 20.30
N THR A 239 0.54 9.60 19.08
CA THR A 239 0.44 10.79 18.21
C THR A 239 -0.14 10.41 16.86
N CYS A 240 -0.89 11.34 16.26
CA CYS A 240 -1.42 11.19 14.89
C CYS A 240 -1.39 12.53 14.18
N THR A 241 -0.95 12.54 12.92
CA THR A 241 -0.89 13.75 12.10
C THR A 241 -1.53 13.48 10.76
N VAL A 242 -2.39 14.38 10.31
CA VAL A 242 -2.98 14.34 8.97
C VAL A 242 -2.19 15.28 8.06
N TYR A 243 -1.73 14.73 6.93
CA TYR A 243 -1.02 15.47 5.90
C TYR A 243 -1.84 15.56 4.62
N GLU A 244 -1.82 16.71 3.96
CA GLU A 244 -2.31 16.88 2.59
C GLU A 244 -1.20 16.49 1.62
N LEU A 245 -1.53 15.68 0.61
CA LEU A 245 -0.63 15.23 -0.43
C LEU A 245 -0.98 15.88 -1.77
N ASP A 246 0.01 16.46 -2.45
CA ASP A 246 -0.11 16.97 -3.83
C ASP A 246 -0.09 15.77 -4.80
N ILE A 247 -1.27 15.26 -5.15
CA ILE A 247 -1.36 14.10 -6.04
C ILE A 247 -1.30 14.45 -7.52
N VAL A 248 -1.29 15.73 -7.90
CA VAL A 248 -0.92 16.14 -9.26
C VAL A 248 0.54 15.77 -9.52
N LYS A 249 1.43 16.13 -8.58
CA LYS A 249 2.83 15.67 -8.62
C LYS A 249 2.94 14.16 -8.46
N GLY A 250 2.11 13.56 -7.61
CA GLY A 250 2.04 12.10 -7.42
C GLY A 250 1.72 11.35 -8.71
N TRP A 251 0.80 11.87 -9.52
CA TRP A 251 0.43 11.29 -10.81
C TRP A 251 1.59 11.35 -11.82
N ALA A 252 2.29 12.49 -11.89
CA ALA A 252 3.49 12.60 -12.73
C ALA A 252 4.58 11.59 -12.32
N LEU A 253 4.80 11.42 -11.00
CA LEU A 253 5.79 10.48 -10.49
C LEU A 253 5.40 9.02 -10.77
N ILE A 254 4.15 8.60 -10.54
CA ILE A 254 3.75 7.21 -10.78
C ILE A 254 3.75 6.88 -12.28
N SER A 255 3.38 7.82 -13.13
CA SER A 255 3.46 7.66 -14.59
C SER A 255 4.91 7.48 -15.04
N THR A 256 5.83 8.24 -14.47
CA THR A 256 7.27 8.08 -14.69
C THR A 256 7.76 6.70 -14.22
N ALA A 257 7.32 6.24 -13.06
CA ALA A 257 7.67 4.91 -12.54
C ALA A 257 7.25 3.78 -13.50
N VAL A 258 6.05 3.89 -14.08
CA VAL A 258 5.56 2.94 -15.09
C VAL A 258 6.41 2.99 -16.37
N ALA A 259 6.74 4.18 -16.86
CA ALA A 259 7.58 4.36 -18.04
C ALA A 259 8.98 3.77 -17.83
N VAL A 260 9.61 4.04 -16.68
CA VAL A 260 10.90 3.45 -16.31
C VAL A 260 10.81 1.93 -16.27
N LYS A 261 9.78 1.39 -15.61
CA LYS A 261 9.58 -0.07 -15.54
C LYS A 261 9.43 -0.71 -16.91
N LYS A 262 8.69 -0.08 -17.80
CA LYS A 262 8.52 -0.55 -19.19
C LYS A 262 9.86 -0.53 -19.95
N ALA A 263 10.61 0.56 -19.83
CA ALA A 263 11.92 0.69 -20.46
C ALA A 263 12.93 -0.35 -19.95
N MET A 264 12.96 -0.62 -18.63
CA MET A 264 13.80 -1.66 -18.05
C MET A 264 13.48 -3.08 -18.53
N GLY A 265 12.27 -3.33 -19.04
CA GLY A 265 11.85 -4.60 -19.61
C GLY A 265 12.14 -4.74 -21.11
N ASP A 266 12.62 -3.68 -21.75
CA ASP A 266 12.89 -3.67 -23.19
C ASP A 266 14.18 -4.43 -23.53
N LYS A 267 14.03 -5.59 -24.14
CA LYS A 267 15.16 -6.42 -24.55
C LYS A 267 15.90 -5.90 -25.81
N SER A 268 15.31 -4.95 -26.53
CA SER A 268 15.91 -4.36 -27.74
C SER A 268 17.03 -3.38 -27.43
N LEU A 269 17.21 -2.98 -26.15
CA LEU A 269 18.28 -2.11 -25.70
C LEU A 269 19.68 -2.72 -25.87
N CYS A 270 19.80 -4.03 -26.08
CA CYS A 270 21.06 -4.72 -26.29
C CYS A 270 20.91 -5.78 -27.38
N THR A 271 21.71 -5.65 -28.43
CA THR A 271 21.82 -6.65 -29.50
C THR A 271 23.28 -7.08 -29.65
N PRO A 272 23.57 -8.35 -30.02
CA PRO A 272 24.93 -8.77 -30.26
C PRO A 272 25.59 -7.91 -31.36
N TYR A 273 26.78 -7.41 -31.07
CA TYR A 273 27.57 -6.69 -32.08
C TYR A 273 28.00 -7.66 -33.19
N GLN A 274 27.71 -7.31 -34.40
CA GLN A 274 28.20 -8.05 -35.60
C GLN A 274 29.18 -7.13 -36.36
N PRO A 275 30.46 -7.44 -36.41
CA PRO A 275 31.41 -6.68 -37.24
C PRO A 275 30.99 -6.76 -38.68
N LYS A 276 30.95 -5.62 -39.36
CA LYS A 276 30.75 -5.53 -40.82
C LYS A 276 31.96 -6.02 -41.59
#